data_bca925700d1176179af7ba46050dd424
#
_entry.id   bca925700d1176179af7ba46050dd424
#
_cell.length_a   1.000
_cell.length_b   1.000
_cell.length_c   1.000
_cell.angle_alpha   90.00
_cell.angle_beta   90.00
_cell.angle_gamma   90.00
#
_symmetry.space_group_name_H-M   'P 1'
#
loop_
_entity.id
_entity.type
_entity.pdbx_description
1 polymer ?
#
loop_
_entity_poly.entity_id
_entity_poly.type
_entity_poly.pdbx_seq_one_letter_code
_entity_poly.pdbx_strand_id
1 'polypeptide(L)'
;MSNTYAIVLAAGQGTRMKSDLYKVLHPVCGKPMVAHVIDNIKKLEAKRIVTIVGHGAEKVEQTLGAKSEYVLQEEQLGTAHAVGQAESALGNLEGTTIVVCGDTPLIRSETMEALIAHHNESGAKATILTAHADDPTGYGRIVRGEDGQVLRNVEHKDATEEELVVTEINTGT
;
A
#
# COMPACT_ATOMS: atom_id res chain seq x y z
N MET A 1 3.60 21.14 11.43
CA MET A 1 3.02 19.88 10.88
C MET A 1 4.08 19.20 10.03
N SER A 2 4.30 17.91 10.21
CA SER A 2 5.21 17.13 9.36
C SER A 2 4.65 17.09 7.94
N ASN A 3 5.52 17.13 6.92
CA ASN A 3 5.08 16.94 5.54
C ASN A 3 4.60 15.48 5.37
N THR A 4 3.55 15.30 4.58
CA THR A 4 3.04 13.96 4.21
C THR A 4 3.35 13.70 2.74
N TYR A 5 3.86 12.51 2.46
CA TYR A 5 4.11 11.97 1.13
C TYR A 5 3.36 10.66 0.96
N ALA A 6 3.06 10.28 -0.27
CA ALA A 6 2.37 9.03 -0.54
C ALA A 6 3.06 8.21 -1.63
N ILE A 7 3.17 6.91 -1.39
CA ILE A 7 3.60 5.92 -2.38
C ILE A 7 2.41 5.01 -2.68
N VAL A 8 2.06 4.87 -3.95
CA VAL A 8 1.01 3.97 -4.40
C VAL A 8 1.61 2.80 -5.16
N LEU A 9 1.40 1.59 -4.68
CA LEU A 9 1.95 0.38 -5.29
C LEU A 9 1.02 -0.12 -6.39
N ALA A 10 1.44 0.00 -7.63
CA ALA A 10 0.68 -0.36 -8.82
C ALA A 10 1.48 -1.22 -9.83
N ALA A 11 2.62 -1.80 -9.41
CA ALA A 11 3.51 -2.57 -10.28
C ALA A 11 3.09 -4.04 -10.47
N GLY A 12 2.16 -4.55 -9.64
CA GLY A 12 1.75 -5.95 -9.65
C GLY A 12 0.96 -6.33 -10.91
N GLN A 13 1.31 -7.45 -11.53
CA GLN A 13 0.66 -7.95 -12.77
C GLN A 13 -0.77 -8.45 -12.54
N GLY A 14 -1.12 -8.90 -11.32
CA GLY A 14 -2.45 -9.41 -11.02
C GLY A 14 -2.80 -10.70 -11.76
N THR A 15 -1.86 -11.62 -11.93
CA THR A 15 -2.02 -12.87 -12.69
C THR A 15 -3.22 -13.72 -12.27
N ARG A 16 -3.63 -13.62 -10.98
CA ARG A 16 -4.83 -14.28 -10.44
C ARG A 16 -6.15 -13.80 -11.04
N MET A 17 -6.16 -12.58 -11.60
CA MET A 17 -7.36 -11.98 -12.22
C MET A 17 -7.72 -12.63 -13.57
N LYS A 18 -6.81 -13.39 -14.20
CA LYS A 18 -7.01 -14.03 -15.53
C LYS A 18 -7.57 -13.04 -16.56
N SER A 19 -7.03 -11.84 -16.61
CA SER A 19 -7.47 -10.73 -17.46
C SER A 19 -6.28 -10.05 -18.11
N ASP A 20 -6.45 -9.54 -19.32
CA ASP A 20 -5.46 -8.73 -20.04
C ASP A 20 -5.36 -7.32 -19.49
N LEU A 21 -6.32 -6.92 -18.64
CA LEU A 21 -6.29 -5.64 -17.95
C LEU A 21 -5.47 -5.76 -16.65
N TYR A 22 -4.56 -4.81 -16.43
CA TYR A 22 -3.79 -4.76 -15.19
C TYR A 22 -4.70 -4.65 -13.97
N LYS A 23 -4.34 -5.36 -12.88
CA LYS A 23 -5.16 -5.47 -11.68
C LYS A 23 -5.71 -4.13 -11.22
N VAL A 24 -4.85 -3.13 -11.08
CA VAL A 24 -5.19 -1.80 -10.55
C VAL A 24 -6.09 -0.96 -11.48
N LEU A 25 -6.20 -1.36 -12.76
CA LEU A 25 -7.05 -0.69 -13.76
C LEU A 25 -8.47 -1.28 -13.83
N HIS A 26 -8.73 -2.41 -13.18
CA HIS A 26 -10.10 -2.95 -13.13
C HIS A 26 -11.05 -1.93 -12.50
N PRO A 27 -12.22 -1.71 -13.11
CA PRO A 27 -13.14 -0.71 -12.62
C PRO A 27 -13.94 -1.21 -11.41
N VAL A 28 -14.10 -0.33 -10.44
CA VAL A 28 -15.08 -0.43 -9.36
C VAL A 28 -16.02 0.76 -9.51
N CYS A 29 -17.30 0.50 -9.68
CA CYS A 29 -18.31 1.54 -9.98
C CYS A 29 -17.92 2.44 -11.16
N GLY A 30 -17.39 1.84 -12.24
CA GLY A 30 -17.00 2.55 -13.47
C GLY A 30 -15.69 3.32 -13.44
N LYS A 31 -14.93 3.26 -12.33
CA LYS A 31 -13.66 3.98 -12.16
C LYS A 31 -12.54 3.00 -11.75
N PRO A 32 -11.34 3.05 -12.34
CA PRO A 32 -10.23 2.18 -11.99
C PRO A 32 -9.90 2.18 -10.49
N MET A 33 -9.56 1.01 -9.92
CA MET A 33 -9.22 0.89 -8.49
C MET A 33 -8.16 1.89 -8.06
N VAL A 34 -7.07 2.00 -8.82
CA VAL A 34 -5.98 2.94 -8.51
C VAL A 34 -6.43 4.39 -8.52
N ALA A 35 -7.41 4.75 -9.36
CA ALA A 35 -7.94 6.10 -9.40
C ALA A 35 -8.78 6.45 -8.15
N HIS A 36 -9.47 5.47 -7.56
CA HIS A 36 -10.12 5.64 -6.25
C HIS A 36 -9.09 5.89 -5.16
N VAL A 37 -8.02 5.09 -5.14
CA VAL A 37 -6.93 5.24 -4.15
C VAL A 37 -6.29 6.62 -4.24
N ILE A 38 -5.91 7.05 -5.45
CA ILE A 38 -5.32 8.38 -5.68
C ILE A 38 -6.24 9.51 -5.22
N ASP A 39 -7.54 9.43 -5.53
CA ASP A 39 -8.48 10.50 -5.16
C ASP A 39 -8.69 10.56 -3.63
N ASN A 40 -8.58 9.44 -2.91
CA ASN A 40 -8.60 9.43 -1.45
C ASN A 40 -7.29 9.98 -0.85
N ILE A 41 -6.13 9.63 -1.43
CA ILE A 41 -4.83 10.16 -1.00
C ILE A 41 -4.76 11.69 -1.20
N LYS A 42 -5.36 12.22 -2.27
CA LYS A 42 -5.39 13.67 -2.50
C LYS A 42 -6.07 14.45 -1.38
N LYS A 43 -7.02 13.86 -0.67
CA LYS A 43 -7.68 14.49 0.48
C LYS A 43 -6.74 14.64 1.69
N LEU A 44 -5.66 13.86 1.75
CA LEU A 44 -4.62 13.95 2.79
C LEU A 44 -3.69 15.17 2.60
N GLU A 45 -3.87 15.95 1.53
CA GLU A 45 -2.99 17.07 1.16
C GLU A 45 -1.50 16.67 1.08
N ALA A 46 -1.25 15.42 0.63
CA ALA A 46 0.11 14.93 0.44
C ALA A 46 0.88 15.83 -0.53
N LYS A 47 2.10 16.23 -0.13
CA LYS A 47 2.95 17.13 -0.92
C LYS A 47 3.37 16.53 -2.25
N ARG A 48 3.61 15.22 -2.26
CA ARG A 48 3.89 14.44 -3.46
C ARG A 48 3.20 13.08 -3.38
N ILE A 49 2.72 12.60 -4.51
CA ILE A 49 2.16 11.27 -4.68
C ILE A 49 2.99 10.58 -5.75
N VAL A 50 3.63 9.47 -5.40
CA VAL A 50 4.46 8.68 -6.29
C VAL A 50 3.81 7.33 -6.52
N THR A 51 3.47 7.01 -7.76
CA THR A 51 2.91 5.71 -8.13
C THR A 51 4.01 4.83 -8.70
N ILE A 52 4.26 3.70 -8.05
CA ILE A 52 5.20 2.70 -8.53
C ILE A 52 4.48 1.84 -9.56
N VAL A 53 4.93 1.92 -10.78
CA VAL A 53 4.38 1.21 -11.93
C VAL A 53 5.34 0.10 -12.37
N GLY A 54 4.81 -0.93 -13.01
CA GLY A 54 5.60 -2.05 -13.51
C GLY A 54 5.33 -2.30 -14.98
N HIS A 55 5.28 -3.55 -15.34
CA HIS A 55 4.92 -3.93 -16.70
C HIS A 55 3.56 -3.35 -17.07
N GLY A 56 3.49 -2.55 -18.14
CA GLY A 56 2.27 -1.81 -18.54
C GLY A 56 2.10 -0.44 -17.91
N ALA A 57 3.18 0.14 -17.41
CA ALA A 57 3.25 1.50 -16.87
C ALA A 57 2.44 2.51 -17.69
N GLU A 58 2.60 2.51 -19.03
CA GLU A 58 1.92 3.45 -19.93
C GLU A 58 0.40 3.50 -19.74
N LYS A 59 -0.26 2.36 -19.52
CA LYS A 59 -1.73 2.33 -19.33
C LYS A 59 -2.13 2.96 -17.99
N VAL A 60 -1.34 2.76 -16.94
CA VAL A 60 -1.58 3.36 -15.63
C VAL A 60 -1.35 4.87 -15.71
N GLU A 61 -0.26 5.29 -16.34
CA GLU A 61 0.08 6.70 -16.56
C GLU A 61 -0.98 7.43 -17.39
N GLN A 62 -1.44 6.83 -18.49
CA GLN A 62 -2.53 7.40 -19.31
C GLN A 62 -3.84 7.54 -18.50
N THR A 63 -4.12 6.57 -17.63
CA THR A 63 -5.36 6.57 -16.81
C THR A 63 -5.32 7.64 -15.73
N LEU A 64 -4.20 7.81 -15.06
CA LEU A 64 -4.06 8.73 -13.94
C LEU A 64 -3.62 10.14 -14.37
N GLY A 65 -2.91 10.26 -15.52
CA GLY A 65 -2.40 11.53 -16.03
C GLY A 65 -1.49 12.24 -15.02
N ALA A 66 -1.63 13.54 -14.86
CA ALA A 66 -0.84 14.37 -13.96
C ALA A 66 -1.26 14.27 -12.47
N LYS A 67 -2.03 13.24 -12.10
CA LYS A 67 -2.49 13.07 -10.71
C LYS A 67 -1.42 12.52 -9.77
N SER A 68 -0.36 11.95 -10.30
CA SER A 68 0.76 11.34 -9.59
C SER A 68 2.05 11.50 -10.39
N GLU A 69 3.17 11.38 -9.73
CA GLU A 69 4.47 11.08 -10.34
C GLU A 69 4.60 9.57 -10.52
N TYR A 70 5.41 9.13 -11.48
CA TYR A 70 5.54 7.71 -11.78
C TYR A 70 6.99 7.28 -11.68
N VAL A 71 7.21 6.12 -11.06
CA VAL A 71 8.53 5.48 -10.96
C VAL A 71 8.37 4.04 -11.39
N LEU A 72 9.21 3.61 -12.33
CA LEU A 72 9.18 2.26 -12.88
C LEU A 72 9.91 1.28 -11.93
N GLN A 73 9.23 0.20 -11.60
CA GLN A 73 9.84 -1.00 -11.04
C GLN A 73 10.12 -1.99 -12.18
N GLU A 74 11.35 -2.05 -12.64
CA GLU A 74 11.73 -2.94 -13.75
C GLU A 74 11.62 -4.41 -13.38
N GLU A 75 12.19 -4.78 -12.23
CA GLU A 75 12.15 -6.15 -11.69
C GLU A 75 11.20 -6.26 -10.52
N GLN A 76 10.30 -7.24 -10.57
CA GLN A 76 9.28 -7.43 -9.52
C GLN A 76 9.82 -8.28 -8.36
N LEU A 77 10.72 -7.73 -7.56
CA LEU A 77 11.36 -8.40 -6.42
C LEU A 77 10.59 -8.23 -5.10
N GLY A 78 9.29 -7.91 -5.19
CA GLY A 78 8.40 -7.79 -4.03
C GLY A 78 8.09 -6.35 -3.62
N THR A 79 7.27 -6.23 -2.57
CA THR A 79 6.71 -4.96 -2.09
C THR A 79 7.78 -4.00 -1.58
N ALA A 80 8.73 -4.50 -0.77
CA ALA A 80 9.81 -3.68 -0.23
C ALA A 80 10.69 -3.10 -1.35
N HIS A 81 10.98 -3.91 -2.38
CA HIS A 81 11.71 -3.44 -3.56
C HIS A 81 10.93 -2.36 -4.31
N ALA A 82 9.61 -2.51 -4.45
CA ALA A 82 8.76 -1.50 -5.08
C ALA A 82 8.81 -0.16 -4.31
N VAL A 83 8.69 -0.20 -2.99
CA VAL A 83 8.82 1.01 -2.14
C VAL A 83 10.19 1.66 -2.31
N GLY A 84 11.26 0.87 -2.37
CA GLY A 84 12.63 1.34 -2.58
C GLY A 84 12.82 2.14 -3.87
N GLN A 85 12.03 1.87 -4.93
CA GLN A 85 12.09 2.64 -6.18
C GLN A 85 11.70 4.12 -5.98
N ALA A 86 10.88 4.41 -4.96
CA ALA A 86 10.50 5.78 -4.65
C ALA A 86 11.65 6.64 -4.09
N GLU A 87 12.79 6.06 -3.74
CA GLU A 87 13.96 6.78 -3.23
C GLU A 87 14.41 7.89 -4.19
N SER A 88 14.38 7.62 -5.51
CA SER A 88 14.71 8.61 -6.53
C SER A 88 13.84 9.87 -6.48
N ALA A 89 12.59 9.73 -6.03
CA ALA A 89 11.63 10.82 -5.95
C ALA A 89 11.53 11.43 -4.54
N LEU A 90 11.65 10.62 -3.48
CA LEU A 90 11.34 11.01 -2.10
C LEU A 90 12.54 10.95 -1.14
N GLY A 91 13.67 10.35 -1.52
CA GLY A 91 14.76 9.98 -0.60
C GLY A 91 15.40 11.13 0.17
N ASN A 92 15.32 12.37 -0.32
CA ASN A 92 15.88 13.54 0.34
C ASN A 92 14.83 14.42 1.05
N LEU A 93 13.61 13.92 1.20
CA LEU A 93 12.50 14.67 1.78
C LEU A 93 12.25 14.22 3.22
N GLU A 94 12.08 15.22 4.11
CA GLU A 94 11.73 14.95 5.50
C GLU A 94 10.22 14.98 5.70
N GLY A 95 9.69 13.97 6.39
CA GLY A 95 8.26 13.87 6.68
C GLY A 95 7.80 12.44 6.89
N THR A 96 6.48 12.26 6.92
CA THR A 96 5.81 10.96 7.02
C THR A 96 5.41 10.48 5.64
N THR A 97 5.79 9.25 5.30
CA THR A 97 5.39 8.62 4.02
C THR A 97 4.35 7.53 4.28
N ILE A 98 3.17 7.66 3.67
CA ILE A 98 2.18 6.59 3.66
C ILE A 98 2.37 5.74 2.40
N VAL A 99 2.36 4.42 2.57
CA VAL A 99 2.42 3.45 1.47
C VAL A 99 1.06 2.79 1.34
N VAL A 100 0.45 2.82 0.16
CA VAL A 100 -0.89 2.28 -0.07
C VAL A 100 -0.90 1.40 -1.31
N CYS A 101 -1.58 0.26 -1.24
CA CYS A 101 -1.77 -0.60 -2.41
C CYS A 101 -2.78 0.02 -3.38
N GLY A 102 -2.45 0.06 -4.67
CA GLY A 102 -3.31 0.62 -5.72
C GLY A 102 -4.57 -0.19 -6.03
N ASP A 103 -4.70 -1.36 -5.42
CA ASP A 103 -5.83 -2.28 -5.55
C ASP A 103 -6.75 -2.32 -4.31
N THR A 104 -6.63 -1.34 -3.42
CA THR A 104 -7.48 -1.16 -2.23
C THR A 104 -8.43 0.04 -2.37
N PRO A 105 -9.38 0.02 -3.34
CA PRO A 105 -10.19 1.19 -3.71
C PRO A 105 -11.12 1.68 -2.60
N LEU A 106 -11.39 0.84 -1.60
CA LEU A 106 -12.33 1.13 -0.50
C LEU A 106 -11.67 1.71 0.75
N ILE A 107 -10.32 1.85 0.75
CA ILE A 107 -9.65 2.52 1.87
C ILE A 107 -10.07 4.01 1.88
N ARG A 108 -10.57 4.46 3.02
CA ARG A 108 -11.07 5.83 3.16
C ARG A 108 -9.97 6.79 3.57
N SER A 109 -10.09 8.06 3.17
CA SER A 109 -9.15 9.13 3.58
C SER A 109 -9.07 9.26 5.10
N GLU A 110 -10.21 9.18 5.79
CA GLU A 110 -10.28 9.29 7.25
C GLU A 110 -9.48 8.19 7.96
N THR A 111 -9.44 6.98 7.41
CA THR A 111 -8.62 5.88 7.94
C THR A 111 -7.13 6.17 7.76
N MET A 112 -6.74 6.69 6.61
CA MET A 112 -5.35 7.07 6.33
C MET A 112 -4.91 8.26 7.19
N GLU A 113 -5.77 9.26 7.38
CA GLU A 113 -5.53 10.40 8.27
C GLU A 113 -5.29 9.93 9.71
N ALA A 114 -6.15 9.04 10.21
CA ALA A 114 -6.02 8.47 11.55
C ALA A 114 -4.71 7.67 11.72
N LEU A 115 -4.32 6.90 10.69
CA LEU A 115 -3.05 6.17 10.69
C LEU A 115 -1.84 7.10 10.77
N ILE A 116 -1.83 8.18 9.96
CA ILE A 116 -0.77 9.19 9.95
C ILE A 116 -0.72 9.93 11.30
N ALA A 117 -1.87 10.31 11.85
CA ALA A 117 -1.95 10.97 13.15
C ALA A 117 -1.36 10.08 14.25
N HIS A 118 -1.79 8.82 14.31
CA HIS A 118 -1.27 7.85 15.27
C HIS A 118 0.24 7.62 15.11
N HIS A 119 0.74 7.52 13.89
CA HIS A 119 2.18 7.40 13.61
C HIS A 119 2.96 8.59 14.18
N ASN A 120 2.50 9.80 13.92
CA ASN A 120 3.18 11.02 14.38
C ASN A 120 3.13 11.17 15.92
N GLU A 121 2.02 10.79 16.55
CA GLU A 121 1.84 10.87 18.00
C GLU A 121 2.65 9.80 18.75
N SER A 122 2.73 8.59 18.20
CA SER A 122 3.45 7.47 18.83
C SER A 122 4.96 7.59 18.70
N GLY A 123 5.47 8.39 17.77
CA GLY A 123 6.89 8.49 17.44
C GLY A 123 7.48 7.18 16.89
N ALA A 124 6.62 6.29 16.40
CA ALA A 124 7.01 5.00 15.82
C ALA A 124 7.86 5.19 14.56
N LYS A 125 8.77 4.26 14.28
CA LYS A 125 9.54 4.25 13.03
C LYS A 125 8.73 3.74 11.84
N ALA A 126 7.78 2.83 12.11
CA ALA A 126 6.81 2.32 11.16
C ALA A 126 5.50 2.03 11.87
N THR A 127 4.40 2.19 11.16
CA THR A 127 3.04 1.90 11.64
C THR A 127 2.32 1.13 10.54
N ILE A 128 1.63 0.06 10.91
CA ILE A 128 0.92 -0.82 9.97
C ILE A 128 -0.57 -0.73 10.26
N LEU A 129 -1.37 -0.54 9.23
CA LEU A 129 -2.81 -0.69 9.34
C LEU A 129 -3.16 -2.17 9.34
N THR A 130 -3.76 -2.64 10.42
CA THR A 130 -4.17 -4.03 10.57
C THR A 130 -5.70 -4.16 10.62
N ALA A 131 -6.18 -5.37 10.43
CA ALA A 131 -7.58 -5.72 10.61
C ALA A 131 -7.70 -7.16 11.11
N HIS A 132 -8.81 -7.49 11.78
CA HIS A 132 -9.15 -8.87 12.07
C HIS A 132 -10.05 -9.42 10.96
N ALA A 133 -9.67 -10.56 10.38
CA ALA A 133 -10.42 -11.26 9.35
C ALA A 133 -10.95 -12.59 9.88
N ASP A 134 -12.22 -12.89 9.59
CA ASP A 134 -12.81 -14.19 9.93
C ASP A 134 -12.12 -15.34 9.18
N ASP A 135 -11.77 -15.08 7.92
CA ASP A 135 -10.91 -15.96 7.11
C ASP A 135 -9.66 -15.19 6.66
N PRO A 136 -8.53 -15.35 7.38
CA PRO A 136 -7.27 -14.65 7.07
C PRO A 136 -6.48 -15.33 5.94
N THR A 137 -7.01 -16.33 5.25
CA THR A 137 -6.32 -17.07 4.20
C THR A 137 -5.75 -16.15 3.11
N GLY A 138 -4.48 -16.30 2.82
CA GLY A 138 -3.77 -15.53 1.78
C GLY A 138 -3.25 -14.17 2.22
N TYR A 139 -3.53 -13.71 3.45
CA TYR A 139 -2.99 -12.47 4.01
C TYR A 139 -1.75 -12.75 4.89
N GLY A 140 -0.89 -11.75 5.02
CA GLY A 140 0.16 -11.72 6.03
C GLY A 140 -0.43 -11.63 7.44
N ARG A 141 0.15 -12.37 8.39
CA ARG A 141 -0.27 -12.39 9.79
C ARG A 141 0.56 -11.43 10.62
N ILE A 142 -0.10 -10.67 11.46
CA ILE A 142 0.57 -9.81 12.45
C ILE A 142 0.74 -10.62 13.73
N VAL A 143 1.97 -11.00 14.01
CA VAL A 143 2.33 -11.74 15.22
C VAL A 143 2.72 -10.75 16.30
N ARG A 144 2.06 -10.85 17.47
CA ARG A 144 2.31 -9.98 18.64
C ARG A 144 2.97 -10.73 19.76
N GLY A 145 3.77 -10.02 20.57
CA GLY A 145 4.29 -10.49 21.82
C GLY A 145 3.25 -10.43 22.95
N GLU A 146 3.63 -10.96 24.13
CA GLU A 146 2.78 -10.92 25.32
C GLU A 146 2.46 -9.50 25.79
N ASP A 147 3.31 -8.54 25.47
CA ASP A 147 3.16 -7.11 25.73
C ASP A 147 2.29 -6.37 24.69
N GLY A 148 1.77 -7.11 23.69
CA GLY A 148 0.96 -6.56 22.59
C GLY A 148 1.76 -5.88 21.48
N GLN A 149 3.10 -5.81 21.58
CA GLN A 149 3.95 -5.24 20.53
C GLN A 149 3.97 -6.14 19.29
N VAL A 150 4.02 -5.53 18.11
CA VAL A 150 4.21 -6.26 16.84
C VAL A 150 5.62 -6.82 16.80
N LEU A 151 5.72 -8.14 16.77
CA LEU A 151 7.00 -8.83 16.63
C LEU A 151 7.41 -8.98 15.17
N ARG A 152 6.45 -9.35 14.32
CA ARG A 152 6.70 -9.57 12.89
C ARG A 152 5.40 -9.64 12.08
N ASN A 153 5.52 -9.40 10.79
CA ASN A 153 4.54 -9.78 9.78
C ASN A 153 5.05 -11.05 9.07
N VAL A 154 4.20 -12.07 8.98
CA VAL A 154 4.52 -13.35 8.36
C VAL A 154 3.56 -13.60 7.20
N GLU A 155 4.09 -13.76 6.00
CA GLU A 155 3.27 -14.09 4.83
C GLU A 155 2.60 -15.46 4.99
N HIS A 156 1.39 -15.62 4.46
CA HIS A 156 0.60 -16.86 4.59
C HIS A 156 1.39 -18.14 4.21
N LYS A 157 2.19 -18.07 3.15
CA LYS A 157 2.98 -19.21 2.64
C LYS A 157 4.17 -19.58 3.55
N ASP A 158 4.62 -18.66 4.39
CA ASP A 158 5.79 -18.80 5.25
C ASP A 158 5.40 -18.99 6.74
N ALA A 159 4.09 -18.95 7.02
CA ALA A 159 3.55 -19.04 8.38
C ALA A 159 3.54 -20.50 8.90
N THR A 160 3.89 -20.67 10.16
CA THR A 160 3.72 -21.94 10.91
C THR A 160 2.24 -22.21 11.18
N GLU A 161 1.91 -23.45 11.61
CA GLU A 161 0.53 -23.81 11.97
C GLU A 161 -0.03 -22.92 13.10
N GLU A 162 0.82 -22.56 14.06
CA GLU A 162 0.46 -21.65 15.16
C GLU A 162 0.20 -20.22 14.67
N GLU A 163 0.93 -19.76 13.66
CA GLU A 163 0.74 -18.44 13.09
C GLU A 163 -0.46 -18.38 12.14
N LEU A 164 -0.81 -19.47 11.49
CA LEU A 164 -1.97 -19.55 10.59
C LEU A 164 -3.30 -19.31 11.31
N VAL A 165 -3.38 -19.58 12.62
CA VAL A 165 -4.60 -19.33 13.42
C VAL A 165 -4.75 -17.88 13.86
N VAL A 166 -3.72 -17.04 13.68
CA VAL A 166 -3.81 -15.60 13.95
C VAL A 166 -4.76 -14.93 12.97
N THR A 167 -5.76 -14.23 13.48
CA THR A 167 -6.78 -13.53 12.67
C THR A 167 -6.40 -12.10 12.32
N GLU A 168 -5.41 -11.52 13.01
CA GLU A 168 -4.93 -10.18 12.71
C GLU A 168 -4.07 -10.21 11.44
N ILE A 169 -4.49 -9.45 10.44
CA ILE A 169 -3.87 -9.43 9.12
C ILE A 169 -3.20 -8.08 8.82
N ASN A 170 -2.18 -8.10 7.98
CA ASN A 170 -1.63 -6.92 7.34
C ASN A 170 -2.52 -6.52 6.16
N THR A 171 -3.01 -5.27 6.16
CA THR A 171 -3.88 -4.75 5.09
C THR A 171 -3.11 -4.22 3.88
N GLY A 172 -1.77 -4.14 3.95
CA GLY A 172 -0.91 -3.62 2.89
C GLY A 172 -0.77 -2.09 2.90
N THR A 173 -1.07 -1.45 4.03
CA THR A 173 -0.91 0.01 4.24
C THR A 173 -0.12 0.26 5.49
#